data_e6898ac5a1b2579683c39e7539c86342
#
_entry.id   e6898ac5a1b2579683c39e7539c86342
#
_cell.length_a   1.000
_cell.length_b   1.000
_cell.length_c   1.000
_cell.angle_alpha   90.00
_cell.angle_beta   90.00
_cell.angle_gamma   90.00
#
_symmetry.space_group_name_H-M   'P 1'
#
loop_
_entity.id
_entity.type
_entity.pdbx_description
1 polymer ?
#
loop_
_entity_poly.entity_id
_entity_poly.type
_entity_poly.pdbx_seq_one_letter_code
_entity_poly.pdbx_strand_id
1 'polypeptide(L)'
;MSTRSNLEHKLAITRDGLKIHYITVGSGRPVVFVHGLGESYLTWKPQIEFFPNKGFRILALDLRGHGESQIPPKRITMEDFARDVESVLDAEKIEKALMVGYSMGALVSLELYKSSPSRFKKIVLEAVAPEYPPAMTELLENMSMHEIASQVAEFAVSPNASAELKRDIYEIISRTDKRVYIQSAEAATEKSYREIIRSLGIPTLFISGELDYISPPEVVEEMSSIVPGSQKFIMKGVGHMPHREKPEDYNQLLLKFFEGM
;
A
#
# COMPACT_ATOMS: atom_id res chain seq x y z
N MET A 1 10.24 11.55 -29.13
CA MET A 1 8.77 11.33 -29.20
C MET A 1 8.38 10.60 -27.93
N SER A 2 7.74 11.29 -26.99
CA SER A 2 7.25 10.67 -25.76
C SER A 2 5.99 9.87 -26.13
N THR A 3 6.12 8.55 -26.22
CA THR A 3 4.96 7.67 -26.24
C THR A 3 4.30 7.79 -24.87
N ARG A 4 3.20 8.56 -24.79
CA ARG A 4 2.33 8.47 -23.61
C ARG A 4 1.92 7.02 -23.48
N SER A 5 2.49 6.33 -22.49
CA SER A 5 2.05 5.00 -22.15
C SER A 5 0.59 5.08 -21.74
N ASN A 6 -0.31 4.41 -22.49
CA ASN A 6 -1.73 4.41 -22.16
C ASN A 6 -1.92 3.69 -20.81
N LEU A 7 -2.57 4.37 -19.88
CA LEU A 7 -3.06 3.74 -18.67
C LEU A 7 -4.25 2.85 -19.04
N GLU A 8 -4.19 1.59 -18.66
CA GLU A 8 -5.23 0.60 -18.92
C GLU A 8 -5.88 0.18 -17.60
N HIS A 9 -7.21 0.18 -17.56
CA HIS A 9 -8.01 -0.40 -16.49
C HIS A 9 -8.33 -1.85 -16.81
N LYS A 10 -8.09 -2.75 -15.86
CA LYS A 10 -8.25 -4.20 -16.03
C LYS A 10 -8.91 -4.85 -14.82
N LEU A 11 -9.34 -6.08 -15.01
CA LEU A 11 -9.91 -6.92 -13.97
C LEU A 11 -9.15 -8.25 -13.89
N ALA A 12 -8.68 -8.60 -12.70
CA ALA A 12 -8.25 -9.95 -12.38
C ALA A 12 -9.37 -10.71 -11.68
N ILE A 13 -9.45 -12.01 -11.89
CA ILE A 13 -10.41 -12.88 -11.22
C ILE A 13 -9.69 -13.69 -10.16
N THR A 14 -10.08 -13.53 -8.91
CA THR A 14 -9.54 -14.32 -7.80
C THR A 14 -10.00 -15.78 -7.84
N ARG A 15 -9.34 -16.66 -7.08
CA ARG A 15 -9.74 -18.08 -6.97
C ARG A 15 -11.16 -18.25 -6.41
N ASP A 16 -11.62 -17.32 -5.59
CA ASP A 16 -12.98 -17.27 -5.04
C ASP A 16 -13.98 -16.51 -5.93
N GLY A 17 -13.56 -16.13 -7.16
CA GLY A 17 -14.41 -15.58 -8.21
C GLY A 17 -14.68 -14.08 -8.13
N LEU A 18 -14.00 -13.35 -7.23
CA LEU A 18 -14.14 -11.90 -7.13
C LEU A 18 -13.38 -11.20 -8.26
N LYS A 19 -13.91 -10.06 -8.69
CA LYS A 19 -13.29 -9.16 -9.66
C LYS A 19 -12.46 -8.12 -8.92
N ILE A 20 -11.15 -8.15 -9.15
CA ILE A 20 -10.18 -7.19 -8.60
C ILE A 20 -9.77 -6.23 -9.71
N HIS A 21 -10.12 -4.97 -9.51
CA HIS A 21 -9.72 -3.90 -10.41
C HIS A 21 -8.26 -3.54 -10.20
N TYR A 22 -7.57 -3.25 -11.28
CA TYR A 22 -6.21 -2.69 -11.24
C TYR A 22 -5.95 -1.88 -12.51
N ILE A 23 -5.00 -0.96 -12.40
CA ILE A 23 -4.44 -0.27 -13.55
C ILE A 23 -3.09 -0.83 -13.91
N THR A 24 -2.75 -0.78 -15.20
CA THR A 24 -1.39 -1.01 -15.66
C THR A 24 -0.96 0.09 -16.64
N VAL A 25 0.29 0.51 -16.53
CA VAL A 25 0.87 1.55 -17.38
C VAL A 25 2.37 1.39 -17.50
N GLY A 26 2.92 1.70 -18.67
CA GLY A 26 4.35 1.59 -18.95
C GLY A 26 4.76 0.18 -19.40
N SER A 27 6.06 -0.01 -19.50
CA SER A 27 6.68 -1.27 -19.93
C SER A 27 8.01 -1.47 -19.20
N GLY A 28 8.51 -2.72 -19.17
CA GLY A 28 9.76 -3.06 -18.51
C GLY A 28 9.58 -3.76 -17.17
N ARG A 29 10.36 -3.37 -16.15
CA ARG A 29 10.37 -4.07 -14.85
C ARG A 29 9.04 -3.86 -14.10
N PRO A 30 8.32 -4.93 -13.71
CA PRO A 30 7.05 -4.78 -13.01
C PRO A 30 7.23 -4.27 -11.57
N VAL A 31 6.43 -3.26 -11.22
CA VAL A 31 6.25 -2.74 -9.86
C VAL A 31 4.78 -2.83 -9.50
N VAL A 32 4.48 -3.46 -8.38
CA VAL A 32 3.12 -3.54 -7.83
C VAL A 32 3.01 -2.60 -6.65
N PHE A 33 2.01 -1.74 -6.68
CA PHE A 33 1.68 -0.81 -5.62
C PHE A 33 0.39 -1.25 -4.91
N VAL A 34 0.46 -1.41 -3.59
CA VAL A 34 -0.64 -1.89 -2.73
C VAL A 34 -1.00 -0.80 -1.73
N HIS A 35 -2.23 -0.29 -1.81
CA HIS A 35 -2.73 0.85 -1.03
C HIS A 35 -3.05 0.50 0.42
N GLY A 36 -3.25 1.52 1.26
CA GLY A 36 -3.62 1.45 2.66
C GLY A 36 -5.12 1.25 2.91
N LEU A 37 -5.49 1.26 4.19
CA LEU A 37 -6.87 1.09 4.64
C LEU A 37 -7.79 2.18 4.07
N GLY A 38 -8.89 1.76 3.46
CA GLY A 38 -9.92 2.67 2.94
C GLY A 38 -9.56 3.39 1.65
N GLU A 39 -8.39 3.12 1.07
CA GLU A 39 -7.90 3.81 -0.12
C GLU A 39 -8.17 3.04 -1.42
N SER A 40 -7.52 3.44 -2.50
CA SER A 40 -7.57 2.81 -3.81
C SER A 40 -6.26 3.03 -4.58
N TYR A 41 -6.15 2.50 -5.80
CA TYR A 41 -5.00 2.78 -6.68
C TYR A 41 -4.71 4.27 -6.86
N LEU A 42 -5.71 5.14 -6.68
CA LEU A 42 -5.57 6.59 -6.84
C LEU A 42 -4.56 7.22 -5.88
N THR A 43 -4.32 6.61 -4.72
CA THR A 43 -3.29 7.10 -3.80
C THR A 43 -1.90 7.13 -4.46
N TRP A 44 -1.67 6.27 -5.44
CA TRP A 44 -0.40 6.12 -6.15
C TRP A 44 -0.27 6.99 -7.41
N LYS A 45 -1.18 7.97 -7.61
CA LYS A 45 -1.16 8.84 -8.81
C LYS A 45 0.21 9.44 -9.14
N PRO A 46 0.97 10.01 -8.18
CA PRO A 46 2.30 10.55 -8.49
C PRO A 46 3.31 9.48 -8.97
N GLN A 47 3.21 8.25 -8.46
CA GLN A 47 4.07 7.13 -8.83
C GLN A 47 3.69 6.58 -10.20
N ILE A 48 2.40 6.50 -10.49
CA ILE A 48 1.82 6.09 -11.77
C ILE A 48 2.28 7.01 -12.90
N GLU A 49 2.41 8.31 -12.64
CA GLU A 49 2.87 9.31 -13.61
C GLU A 49 4.40 9.30 -13.81
N PHE A 50 5.16 8.97 -12.78
CA PHE A 50 6.61 9.05 -12.77
C PHE A 50 7.31 7.81 -13.34
N PHE A 51 6.99 6.61 -12.86
CA PHE A 51 7.78 5.41 -13.12
C PHE A 51 7.70 4.85 -14.54
N PRO A 52 6.61 4.99 -15.31
CA PRO A 52 6.56 4.52 -16.70
C PRO A 52 7.68 5.10 -17.58
N ASN A 53 8.05 6.35 -17.33
CA ASN A 53 9.13 7.05 -18.07
C ASN A 53 10.54 6.63 -17.61
N LYS A 54 10.65 5.72 -16.63
CA LYS A 54 11.90 5.21 -16.05
C LYS A 54 12.13 3.73 -16.34
N GLY A 55 11.39 3.15 -17.29
CA GLY A 55 11.55 1.74 -17.69
C GLY A 55 10.87 0.76 -16.72
N PHE A 56 9.81 1.20 -16.06
CA PHE A 56 8.99 0.35 -15.20
C PHE A 56 7.59 0.18 -15.78
N ARG A 57 7.05 -1.01 -15.58
CA ARG A 57 5.63 -1.29 -15.76
C ARG A 57 4.95 -1.27 -14.41
N ILE A 58 4.02 -0.35 -14.25
CA ILE A 58 3.28 -0.15 -13.01
C ILE A 58 2.01 -0.99 -13.02
N LEU A 59 1.73 -1.61 -11.90
CA LEU A 59 0.46 -2.21 -11.54
C LEU A 59 0.03 -1.61 -10.20
N ALA A 60 -1.10 -0.95 -10.16
CA ALA A 60 -1.69 -0.47 -8.92
C ALA A 60 -3.12 -1.00 -8.84
N LEU A 61 -3.42 -1.77 -7.80
CA LEU A 61 -4.70 -2.45 -7.67
C LEU A 61 -5.56 -1.79 -6.61
N ASP A 62 -6.85 -2.04 -6.73
CA ASP A 62 -7.82 -1.85 -5.66
C ASP A 62 -8.00 -3.19 -4.96
N LEU A 63 -7.70 -3.28 -3.67
CA LEU A 63 -7.97 -4.48 -2.88
C LEU A 63 -9.48 -4.74 -2.83
N ARG A 64 -9.91 -5.99 -2.62
CA ARG A 64 -11.35 -6.35 -2.55
C ARG A 64 -12.15 -5.37 -1.68
N GLY A 65 -13.26 -4.91 -2.21
CA GLY A 65 -14.14 -3.95 -1.53
C GLY A 65 -13.68 -2.51 -1.54
N HIS A 66 -12.49 -2.21 -2.04
CA HIS A 66 -11.96 -0.85 -2.20
C HIS A 66 -12.03 -0.42 -3.67
N GLY A 67 -12.07 0.90 -3.89
CA GLY A 67 -12.08 1.50 -5.22
C GLY A 67 -13.15 0.89 -6.15
N GLU A 68 -12.71 0.35 -7.28
CA GLU A 68 -13.58 -0.29 -8.29
C GLU A 68 -13.62 -1.83 -8.15
N SER A 69 -12.95 -2.40 -7.14
CA SER A 69 -12.97 -3.84 -6.88
C SER A 69 -14.27 -4.29 -6.24
N GLN A 70 -14.67 -5.52 -6.58
CA GLN A 70 -15.92 -6.10 -6.09
C GLN A 70 -15.90 -6.24 -4.55
N ILE A 71 -17.01 -5.85 -3.91
CA ILE A 71 -17.23 -6.05 -2.48
C ILE A 71 -17.47 -7.54 -2.20
N PRO A 72 -16.69 -8.17 -1.30
CA PRO A 72 -16.87 -9.58 -0.98
C PRO A 72 -18.13 -9.83 -0.15
N PRO A 73 -18.83 -10.96 -0.35
CA PRO A 73 -19.99 -11.31 0.45
C PRO A 73 -19.62 -11.84 1.85
N LYS A 74 -18.35 -12.25 2.05
CA LYS A 74 -17.84 -12.83 3.28
C LYS A 74 -16.96 -11.84 4.04
N ARG A 75 -16.65 -12.16 5.31
CA ARG A 75 -15.66 -11.44 6.10
C ARG A 75 -14.30 -11.47 5.39
N ILE A 76 -13.59 -10.37 5.45
CA ILE A 76 -12.30 -10.17 4.81
C ILE A 76 -11.18 -10.57 5.77
N THR A 77 -10.14 -11.23 5.26
CA THR A 77 -8.90 -11.54 5.98
C THR A 77 -7.70 -10.95 5.26
N MET A 78 -6.56 -10.85 5.94
CA MET A 78 -5.32 -10.39 5.29
C MET A 78 -4.82 -11.37 4.23
N GLU A 79 -5.08 -12.66 4.40
CA GLU A 79 -4.82 -13.70 3.39
C GLU A 79 -5.67 -13.51 2.12
N ASP A 80 -6.89 -12.99 2.27
CA ASP A 80 -7.74 -12.64 1.13
C ASP A 80 -7.14 -11.50 0.31
N PHE A 81 -6.69 -10.42 0.97
CA PHE A 81 -6.00 -9.33 0.32
C PHE A 81 -4.69 -9.76 -0.37
N ALA A 82 -3.92 -10.65 0.27
CA ALA A 82 -2.72 -11.21 -0.36
C ALA A 82 -3.05 -11.99 -1.65
N ARG A 83 -4.16 -12.75 -1.66
CA ARG A 83 -4.66 -13.43 -2.86
C ARG A 83 -5.13 -12.47 -3.96
N ASP A 84 -5.64 -11.28 -3.61
CA ASP A 84 -5.97 -10.26 -4.60
C ASP A 84 -4.73 -9.82 -5.37
N VAL A 85 -3.64 -9.52 -4.66
CA VAL A 85 -2.36 -9.16 -5.28
C VAL A 85 -1.82 -10.31 -6.14
N GLU A 86 -1.87 -11.54 -5.63
CA GLU A 86 -1.44 -12.73 -6.39
C GLU A 86 -2.24 -12.89 -7.68
N SER A 87 -3.56 -12.67 -7.63
CA SER A 87 -4.45 -12.77 -8.80
C SER A 87 -4.10 -11.77 -9.90
N VAL A 88 -3.68 -10.55 -9.54
CA VAL A 88 -3.20 -9.55 -10.49
C VAL A 88 -1.88 -9.98 -11.13
N LEU A 89 -0.94 -10.49 -10.33
CA LEU A 89 0.33 -11.02 -10.85
C LEU A 89 0.10 -12.18 -11.83
N ASP A 90 -0.83 -13.09 -11.51
CA ASP A 90 -1.15 -14.25 -12.35
C ASP A 90 -1.85 -13.82 -13.66
N ALA A 91 -2.81 -12.89 -13.58
CA ALA A 91 -3.49 -12.35 -14.76
C ALA A 91 -2.52 -11.71 -15.76
N GLU A 92 -1.46 -11.06 -15.25
CA GLU A 92 -0.42 -10.41 -16.06
C GLU A 92 0.78 -11.31 -16.35
N LYS A 93 0.76 -12.59 -15.93
CA LYS A 93 1.84 -13.57 -16.09
C LYS A 93 3.18 -13.07 -15.54
N ILE A 94 3.14 -12.35 -14.44
CA ILE A 94 4.31 -11.80 -13.76
C ILE A 94 4.78 -12.81 -12.71
N GLU A 95 5.93 -13.42 -12.94
CA GLU A 95 6.53 -14.36 -11.98
C GLU A 95 7.07 -13.65 -10.75
N LYS A 96 7.79 -12.55 -10.96
CA LYS A 96 8.42 -11.76 -9.87
C LYS A 96 8.27 -10.26 -10.13
N ALA A 97 7.93 -9.50 -9.08
CA ALA A 97 7.80 -8.05 -9.12
C ALA A 97 8.60 -7.35 -8.02
N LEU A 98 8.83 -6.05 -8.21
CA LEU A 98 9.11 -5.12 -7.13
C LEU A 98 7.79 -4.83 -6.44
N MET A 99 7.73 -4.92 -5.11
CA MET A 99 6.50 -4.73 -4.35
C MET A 99 6.62 -3.49 -3.48
N VAL A 100 5.63 -2.63 -3.52
CA VAL A 100 5.53 -1.44 -2.67
C VAL A 100 4.19 -1.50 -1.95
N GLY A 101 4.23 -1.66 -0.64
CA GLY A 101 3.05 -1.65 0.22
C GLY A 101 3.06 -0.46 1.18
N TYR A 102 1.94 0.22 1.28
CA TYR A 102 1.73 1.33 2.19
C TYR A 102 0.76 0.94 3.30
N SER A 103 1.12 1.17 4.57
CA SER A 103 0.28 0.93 5.75
C SER A 103 -0.33 -0.48 5.72
N MET A 104 -1.65 -0.66 5.68
CA MET A 104 -2.29 -1.96 5.51
C MET A 104 -1.76 -2.71 4.27
N GLY A 105 -1.48 -2.02 3.16
CA GLY A 105 -0.90 -2.63 1.96
C GLY A 105 0.49 -3.22 2.18
N ALA A 106 1.26 -2.70 3.14
CA ALA A 106 2.52 -3.30 3.56
C ALA A 106 2.28 -4.63 4.30
N LEU A 107 1.27 -4.72 5.18
CA LEU A 107 0.87 -5.97 5.84
C LEU A 107 0.37 -7.00 4.82
N VAL A 108 -0.41 -6.57 3.81
CA VAL A 108 -0.84 -7.42 2.69
C VAL A 108 0.37 -7.97 1.94
N SER A 109 1.36 -7.13 1.67
CA SER A 109 2.60 -7.54 1.00
C SER A 109 3.41 -8.54 1.82
N LEU A 110 3.45 -8.37 3.14
CA LEU A 110 4.06 -9.33 4.07
C LEU A 110 3.31 -10.67 4.09
N GLU A 111 1.98 -10.65 4.07
CA GLU A 111 1.17 -11.88 4.01
C GLU A 111 1.39 -12.63 2.70
N LEU A 112 1.47 -11.92 1.58
CA LEU A 112 1.84 -12.52 0.29
C LEU A 112 3.28 -13.06 0.32
N TYR A 113 4.22 -12.34 0.93
CA TYR A 113 5.60 -12.84 1.05
C TYR A 113 5.66 -14.15 1.85
N LYS A 114 4.93 -14.26 2.95
CA LYS A 114 4.84 -15.49 3.75
C LYS A 114 4.36 -16.69 2.93
N SER A 115 3.36 -16.50 2.06
CA SER A 115 2.78 -17.58 1.25
C SER A 115 3.53 -17.84 -0.05
N SER A 116 4.10 -16.80 -0.68
CA SER A 116 4.68 -16.84 -2.02
C SER A 116 5.95 -15.98 -2.14
N PRO A 117 7.02 -16.27 -1.36
CA PRO A 117 8.24 -15.44 -1.34
C PRO A 117 8.94 -15.36 -2.69
N SER A 118 8.75 -16.37 -3.54
CA SER A 118 9.31 -16.39 -4.91
C SER A 118 8.77 -15.30 -5.83
N ARG A 119 7.63 -14.67 -5.48
CA ARG A 119 7.01 -13.58 -6.26
C ARG A 119 7.71 -12.24 -6.11
N PHE A 120 8.67 -12.12 -5.21
CA PHE A 120 9.31 -10.86 -4.85
C PHE A 120 10.73 -10.75 -5.39
N LYS A 121 11.05 -9.60 -6.01
CA LYS A 121 12.43 -9.18 -6.31
C LYS A 121 13.00 -8.33 -5.20
N LYS A 122 12.24 -7.33 -4.77
CA LYS A 122 12.51 -6.41 -3.66
C LYS A 122 11.17 -6.02 -3.03
N ILE A 123 11.19 -5.59 -1.80
CA ILE A 123 10.01 -5.09 -1.09
C ILE A 123 10.28 -3.72 -0.46
N VAL A 124 9.31 -2.83 -0.58
CA VAL A 124 9.23 -1.55 0.13
C VAL A 124 8.05 -1.60 1.07
N LEU A 125 8.29 -1.34 2.33
CA LEU A 125 7.31 -1.32 3.41
C LEU A 125 7.23 0.10 3.95
N GLU A 126 6.18 0.81 3.57
CA GLU A 126 5.97 2.21 3.91
C GLU A 126 4.96 2.34 5.05
N ALA A 127 5.29 3.16 6.04
CA ALA A 127 4.40 3.57 7.13
C ALA A 127 3.69 2.36 7.78
N VAL A 128 4.47 1.36 8.18
CA VAL A 128 3.96 0.10 8.74
C VAL A 128 4.57 -0.20 10.11
N ALA A 129 3.74 -0.72 11.01
CA ALA A 129 4.18 -1.33 12.26
C ALA A 129 4.00 -2.86 12.20
N PRO A 130 4.80 -3.62 12.97
CA PRO A 130 4.67 -5.09 12.98
C PRO A 130 3.38 -5.57 13.66
N GLU A 131 2.76 -4.71 14.44
CA GLU A 131 1.49 -4.93 15.13
C GLU A 131 0.81 -3.60 15.42
N TYR A 132 -0.50 -3.62 15.50
CA TYR A 132 -1.33 -2.46 15.82
C TYR A 132 -2.25 -2.80 17.00
N PRO A 133 -2.67 -1.79 17.80
CA PRO A 133 -3.71 -2.03 18.80
C PRO A 133 -5.00 -2.49 18.10
N PRO A 134 -5.87 -3.23 18.83
CA PRO A 134 -7.14 -3.67 18.27
C PRO A 134 -7.93 -2.52 17.62
N ALA A 135 -8.57 -2.78 16.49
CA ALA A 135 -9.39 -1.81 15.82
C ALA A 135 -10.48 -1.30 16.76
N MET A 136 -10.69 0.03 16.78
CA MET A 136 -11.76 0.65 17.58
C MET A 136 -13.12 0.47 16.89
N THR A 137 -13.54 -0.78 16.69
CA THR A 137 -14.71 -1.17 15.89
C THR A 137 -15.97 -0.45 16.33
N GLU A 138 -16.28 -0.41 17.63
CA GLU A 138 -17.47 0.26 18.18
C GLU A 138 -17.47 1.77 17.85
N LEU A 139 -16.32 2.43 17.92
CA LEU A 139 -16.20 3.84 17.54
C LEU A 139 -16.45 4.00 16.04
N LEU A 140 -15.84 3.17 15.20
CA LEU A 140 -16.00 3.22 13.75
C LEU A 140 -17.45 2.91 13.33
N GLU A 141 -18.14 2.00 14.03
CA GLU A 141 -19.55 1.69 13.78
C GLU A 141 -20.49 2.87 14.07
N ASN A 142 -20.13 3.72 15.01
CA ASN A 142 -20.90 4.91 15.36
C ASN A 142 -20.61 6.15 14.48
N MET A 143 -19.57 6.10 13.64
CA MET A 143 -19.22 7.17 12.71
C MET A 143 -19.71 6.88 11.28
N SER A 144 -20.03 7.91 10.52
CA SER A 144 -20.22 7.82 9.07
C SER A 144 -18.87 7.70 8.36
N MET A 145 -18.86 7.18 7.12
CA MET A 145 -17.62 7.18 6.30
C MET A 145 -17.11 8.59 6.02
N HIS A 146 -17.98 9.60 5.97
CA HIS A 146 -17.56 11.00 5.82
C HIS A 146 -16.80 11.51 7.05
N GLU A 147 -17.24 11.15 8.26
CA GLU A 147 -16.53 11.50 9.49
C GLU A 147 -15.20 10.76 9.60
N ILE A 148 -15.16 9.46 9.28
CA ILE A 148 -13.93 8.68 9.24
C ILE A 148 -12.94 9.29 8.22
N ALA A 149 -13.38 9.53 6.99
CA ALA A 149 -12.55 10.11 5.93
C ALA A 149 -12.01 11.50 6.30
N SER A 150 -12.84 12.34 6.96
CA SER A 150 -12.43 13.65 7.43
C SER A 150 -11.32 13.55 8.49
N GLN A 151 -11.48 12.64 9.45
CA GLN A 151 -10.44 12.43 10.48
C GLN A 151 -9.16 11.88 9.86
N VAL A 152 -9.23 10.87 8.99
CA VAL A 152 -8.02 10.32 8.34
C VAL A 152 -7.31 11.39 7.52
N ALA A 153 -8.04 12.21 6.75
CA ALA A 153 -7.45 13.29 5.95
C ALA A 153 -6.72 14.35 6.82
N GLU A 154 -7.11 14.52 8.07
CA GLU A 154 -6.42 15.44 9.00
C GLU A 154 -5.25 14.78 9.72
N PHE A 155 -5.39 13.53 10.16
CA PHE A 155 -4.41 12.88 11.03
C PHE A 155 -3.35 12.05 10.30
N ALA A 156 -3.63 11.58 9.06
CA ALA A 156 -2.67 10.78 8.31
C ALA A 156 -1.57 11.59 7.63
N VAL A 157 -1.68 12.91 7.59
CA VAL A 157 -0.69 13.78 6.95
C VAL A 157 -0.08 14.78 7.94
N SER A 158 1.04 15.37 7.56
CA SER A 158 1.65 16.44 8.36
C SER A 158 0.72 17.65 8.52
N PRO A 159 0.87 18.45 9.60
CA PRO A 159 0.08 19.66 9.79
C PRO A 159 0.20 20.67 8.63
N ASN A 160 1.29 20.60 7.88
CA ASN A 160 1.58 21.49 6.74
C ASN A 160 1.11 20.92 5.39
N ALA A 161 0.45 19.77 5.37
CA ALA A 161 -0.11 19.19 4.15
C ALA A 161 -1.13 20.13 3.51
N SER A 162 -1.12 20.21 2.17
CA SER A 162 -2.02 21.11 1.45
C SER A 162 -3.50 20.72 1.62
N ALA A 163 -4.39 21.71 1.57
CA ALA A 163 -5.82 21.46 1.61
C ALA A 163 -6.30 20.60 0.42
N GLU A 164 -5.60 20.69 -0.72
CA GLU A 164 -5.88 19.85 -1.89
C GLU A 164 -5.57 18.38 -1.58
N LEU A 165 -4.41 18.08 -1.00
CA LEU A 165 -4.06 16.71 -0.61
C LEU A 165 -5.06 16.13 0.40
N LYS A 166 -5.42 16.90 1.43
CA LYS A 166 -6.42 16.47 2.43
C LYS A 166 -7.77 16.18 1.78
N ARG A 167 -8.21 17.02 0.84
CA ARG A 167 -9.45 16.79 0.09
C ARG A 167 -9.38 15.53 -0.76
N ASP A 168 -8.26 15.30 -1.48
CA ASP A 168 -8.09 14.08 -2.27
C ASP A 168 -8.17 12.82 -1.41
N ILE A 169 -7.51 12.82 -0.25
CA ILE A 169 -7.56 11.70 0.71
C ILE A 169 -9.01 11.47 1.18
N TYR A 170 -9.69 12.54 1.58
CA TYR A 170 -11.10 12.49 1.98
C TYR A 170 -11.98 11.88 0.88
N GLU A 171 -11.84 12.34 -0.38
CA GLU A 171 -12.65 11.85 -1.49
C GLU A 171 -12.42 10.37 -1.78
N ILE A 172 -11.18 9.88 -1.66
CA ILE A 172 -10.86 8.46 -1.86
C ILE A 172 -11.51 7.62 -0.75
N ILE A 173 -11.26 7.97 0.51
CA ILE A 173 -11.68 7.16 1.66
C ILE A 173 -13.20 7.19 1.85
N SER A 174 -13.85 8.34 1.65
CA SER A 174 -15.30 8.50 1.84
C SER A 174 -16.15 7.61 0.91
N ARG A 175 -15.57 7.11 -0.18
CA ARG A 175 -16.25 6.22 -1.14
C ARG A 175 -16.17 4.73 -0.75
N THR A 176 -15.33 4.39 0.23
CA THR A 176 -15.19 2.99 0.67
C THR A 176 -16.42 2.54 1.43
N ASP A 177 -16.89 1.33 1.16
CA ASP A 177 -17.98 0.72 1.92
C ASP A 177 -17.59 0.61 3.39
N LYS A 178 -18.45 1.08 4.30
CA LYS A 178 -18.17 1.14 5.72
C LYS A 178 -17.89 -0.22 6.34
N ARG A 179 -18.64 -1.25 5.95
CA ARG A 179 -18.43 -2.63 6.41
C ARG A 179 -17.06 -3.13 5.98
N VAL A 180 -16.66 -2.84 4.73
CA VAL A 180 -15.33 -3.19 4.21
C VAL A 180 -14.24 -2.48 5.00
N TYR A 181 -14.39 -1.17 5.25
CA TYR A 181 -13.42 -0.39 6.02
C TYR A 181 -13.19 -1.00 7.42
N ILE A 182 -14.28 -1.29 8.15
CA ILE A 182 -14.21 -1.87 9.50
C ILE A 182 -13.57 -3.24 9.47
N GLN A 183 -14.02 -4.14 8.59
CA GLN A 183 -13.45 -5.49 8.47
C GLN A 183 -11.97 -5.47 8.09
N SER A 184 -11.56 -4.52 7.26
CA SER A 184 -10.16 -4.34 6.87
C SER A 184 -9.30 -3.86 8.04
N ALA A 185 -9.82 -2.94 8.85
CA ALA A 185 -9.17 -2.48 10.07
C ALA A 185 -9.02 -3.63 11.09
N GLU A 186 -10.06 -4.43 11.29
CA GLU A 186 -10.01 -5.62 12.13
C GLU A 186 -8.94 -6.61 11.65
N ALA A 187 -8.97 -6.97 10.36
CA ALA A 187 -8.03 -7.91 9.77
C ALA A 187 -6.57 -7.44 9.92
N ALA A 188 -6.32 -6.13 9.77
CA ALA A 188 -4.98 -5.54 9.91
C ALA A 188 -4.44 -5.59 11.34
N THR A 189 -5.32 -5.72 12.35
CA THR A 189 -4.95 -5.71 13.78
C THR A 189 -5.04 -7.08 14.45
N GLU A 190 -5.42 -8.15 13.72
CA GLU A 190 -5.65 -9.48 14.29
C GLU A 190 -4.36 -10.19 14.75
N LYS A 191 -3.20 -9.84 14.19
CA LYS A 191 -1.95 -10.57 14.44
C LYS A 191 -0.71 -9.70 14.34
N SER A 192 0.39 -10.18 14.93
CA SER A 192 1.71 -9.57 14.76
C SER A 192 2.38 -10.08 13.47
N TYR A 193 3.04 -9.18 12.75
CA TYR A 193 3.83 -9.48 11.55
C TYR A 193 5.33 -9.57 11.83
N ARG A 194 5.75 -9.47 13.08
CA ARG A 194 7.16 -9.44 13.51
C ARG A 194 7.96 -10.64 12.98
N GLU A 195 7.41 -11.84 13.05
CA GLU A 195 8.11 -13.05 12.58
C GLU A 195 8.20 -13.09 11.04
N ILE A 196 7.20 -12.59 10.32
CA ILE A 196 7.25 -12.50 8.87
C ILE A 196 8.33 -11.48 8.46
N ILE A 197 8.37 -10.32 9.12
CA ILE A 197 9.40 -9.29 8.89
C ILE A 197 10.79 -9.87 9.14
N ARG A 198 11.00 -10.57 10.25
CA ARG A 198 12.28 -11.23 10.56
C ARG A 198 12.71 -12.26 9.51
N SER A 199 11.76 -12.89 8.84
CA SER A 199 12.02 -13.89 7.79
C SER A 199 12.36 -13.31 6.42
N LEU A 200 12.31 -11.97 6.24
CA LEU A 200 12.60 -11.32 4.96
C LEU A 200 14.05 -11.60 4.53
N GLY A 201 14.21 -12.37 3.46
CA GLY A 201 15.50 -12.72 2.86
C GLY A 201 15.77 -12.05 1.51
N ILE A 202 15.09 -10.93 1.23
CA ILE A 202 15.19 -10.16 -0.01
C ILE A 202 15.55 -8.71 0.30
N PRO A 203 16.06 -7.93 -0.68
CA PRO A 203 16.32 -6.51 -0.47
C PRO A 203 15.05 -5.80 0.00
N THR A 204 15.12 -5.19 1.18
CA THR A 204 13.99 -4.55 1.87
C THR A 204 14.31 -3.09 2.16
N LEU A 205 13.35 -2.19 1.88
CA LEU A 205 13.40 -0.79 2.25
C LEU A 205 12.20 -0.47 3.15
N PHE A 206 12.49 0.05 4.34
CA PHE A 206 11.48 0.61 5.23
C PHE A 206 11.43 2.13 5.08
N ILE A 207 10.23 2.69 4.94
CA ILE A 207 10.01 4.15 4.83
C ILE A 207 8.99 4.58 5.88
N SER A 208 9.28 5.68 6.58
CA SER A 208 8.32 6.35 7.47
C SER A 208 8.42 7.86 7.32
N GLY A 209 7.37 8.58 7.67
CA GLY A 209 7.41 10.01 7.90
C GLY A 209 7.90 10.35 9.30
N GLU A 210 8.63 11.46 9.44
CA GLU A 210 9.12 11.95 10.74
C GLU A 210 7.97 12.28 11.71
N LEU A 211 6.81 12.67 11.15
CA LEU A 211 5.61 13.10 11.90
C LEU A 211 4.51 12.03 11.86
N ASP A 212 4.85 10.79 11.56
CA ASP A 212 3.90 9.68 11.54
C ASP A 212 3.57 9.23 12.97
N TYR A 213 2.34 9.47 13.40
CA TYR A 213 1.83 9.05 14.71
C TYR A 213 1.17 7.66 14.70
N ILE A 214 0.87 7.13 13.50
CA ILE A 214 0.22 5.83 13.32
C ILE A 214 1.26 4.72 13.33
N SER A 215 2.36 4.94 12.61
CA SER A 215 3.53 4.05 12.56
C SER A 215 4.79 4.89 12.80
N PRO A 216 5.09 5.22 14.05
CA PRO A 216 6.18 6.13 14.39
C PRO A 216 7.54 5.71 13.84
N PRO A 217 8.44 6.64 13.53
CA PRO A 217 9.76 6.32 12.94
C PRO A 217 10.60 5.36 13.77
N GLU A 218 10.44 5.34 15.09
CA GLU A 218 11.13 4.40 16.00
C GLU A 218 10.76 2.94 15.68
N VAL A 219 9.53 2.69 15.25
CA VAL A 219 9.08 1.35 14.84
C VAL A 219 9.79 0.90 13.56
N VAL A 220 9.98 1.81 12.60
CA VAL A 220 10.75 1.54 11.38
C VAL A 220 12.22 1.26 11.71
N GLU A 221 12.80 1.96 12.67
CA GLU A 221 14.15 1.71 13.15
C GLU A 221 14.28 0.30 13.76
N GLU A 222 13.32 -0.07 14.61
CA GLU A 222 13.24 -1.41 15.19
C GLU A 222 13.14 -2.49 14.11
N MET A 223 12.18 -2.37 13.18
CA MET A 223 11.99 -3.35 12.11
C MET A 223 13.22 -3.49 11.22
N SER A 224 13.85 -2.38 10.87
CA SER A 224 15.10 -2.39 10.09
C SER A 224 16.23 -3.12 10.82
N SER A 225 16.29 -3.02 12.15
CA SER A 225 17.33 -3.67 12.95
C SER A 225 17.23 -5.20 12.96
N ILE A 226 16.02 -5.75 12.78
CA ILE A 226 15.78 -7.21 12.80
C ILE A 226 15.81 -7.85 11.40
N VAL A 227 16.00 -7.05 10.33
CA VAL A 227 16.12 -7.54 8.95
C VAL A 227 17.52 -7.25 8.42
N PRO A 228 18.42 -8.25 8.38
CA PRO A 228 19.79 -8.04 7.93
C PRO A 228 19.87 -7.48 6.50
N GLY A 229 20.65 -6.41 6.32
CA GLY A 229 20.86 -5.79 5.01
C GLY A 229 19.69 -4.93 4.52
N SER A 230 18.64 -4.73 5.31
CA SER A 230 17.58 -3.79 4.98
C SER A 230 18.08 -2.35 5.01
N GLN A 231 17.40 -1.51 4.25
CA GLN A 231 17.57 -0.07 4.27
C GLN A 231 16.39 0.57 4.99
N LYS A 232 16.61 1.73 5.62
CA LYS A 232 15.55 2.55 6.20
C LYS A 232 15.69 4.00 5.77
N PHE A 233 14.56 4.69 5.66
CA PHE A 233 14.53 6.11 5.35
C PHE A 233 13.39 6.80 6.10
N ILE A 234 13.73 7.80 6.92
CA ILE A 234 12.76 8.65 7.60
C ILE A 234 12.65 9.96 6.84
N MET A 235 11.49 10.21 6.24
CA MET A 235 11.23 11.42 5.45
C MET A 235 10.87 12.59 6.38
N LYS A 236 11.68 13.64 6.34
CA LYS A 236 11.50 14.81 7.22
C LYS A 236 10.26 15.62 6.89
N GLY A 237 9.53 16.02 7.93
CA GLY A 237 8.39 16.93 7.84
C GLY A 237 7.17 16.35 7.12
N VAL A 238 7.03 15.02 7.05
CA VAL A 238 5.85 14.34 6.51
C VAL A 238 5.23 13.39 7.54
N GLY A 239 3.94 13.13 7.41
CA GLY A 239 3.17 12.22 8.27
C GLY A 239 3.16 10.78 7.74
N HIS A 240 2.00 10.15 7.84
CA HIS A 240 1.81 8.74 7.49
C HIS A 240 1.80 8.45 5.98
N MET A 241 1.74 9.49 5.11
CA MET A 241 1.62 9.35 3.66
C MET A 241 2.81 9.96 2.89
N PRO A 242 4.05 9.49 3.10
CA PRO A 242 5.25 10.01 2.43
C PRO A 242 5.13 10.09 0.91
N HIS A 243 4.54 9.07 0.27
CA HIS A 243 4.31 8.98 -1.18
C HIS A 243 3.38 10.07 -1.75
N ARG A 244 2.55 10.67 -0.89
CA ARG A 244 1.61 11.75 -1.24
C ARG A 244 2.11 13.12 -0.84
N GLU A 245 2.76 13.24 0.31
CA GLU A 245 3.19 14.53 0.85
C GLU A 245 4.47 15.06 0.19
N LYS A 246 5.40 14.17 -0.16
CA LYS A 246 6.66 14.50 -0.88
C LYS A 246 6.92 13.53 -2.02
N PRO A 247 6.05 13.53 -3.05
CA PRO A 247 6.09 12.52 -4.10
C PRO A 247 7.39 12.53 -4.91
N GLU A 248 8.01 13.68 -5.13
CA GLU A 248 9.27 13.79 -5.87
C GLU A 248 10.42 13.10 -5.13
N ASP A 249 10.59 13.42 -3.85
CA ASP A 249 11.64 12.83 -3.00
C ASP A 249 11.40 11.33 -2.82
N TYR A 250 10.14 10.94 -2.60
CA TYR A 250 9.72 9.55 -2.48
C TYR A 250 10.03 8.75 -3.76
N ASN A 251 9.68 9.29 -4.93
CA ASN A 251 9.93 8.66 -6.21
C ASN A 251 11.43 8.48 -6.48
N GLN A 252 12.26 9.45 -6.13
CA GLN A 252 13.72 9.36 -6.28
C GLN A 252 14.30 8.30 -5.32
N LEU A 253 13.81 8.22 -4.10
CA LEU A 253 14.20 7.19 -3.13
C LEU A 253 13.88 5.79 -3.66
N LEU A 254 12.65 5.58 -4.14
CA LEU A 254 12.26 4.30 -4.73
C LEU A 254 13.11 3.95 -5.96
N LEU A 255 13.36 4.91 -6.85
CA LEU A 255 14.16 4.70 -8.05
C LEU A 255 15.56 4.21 -7.69
N LYS A 256 16.25 4.87 -6.75
CA LYS A 256 17.55 4.45 -6.25
C LYS A 256 17.52 3.02 -5.69
N PHE A 257 16.54 2.72 -4.87
CA PHE A 257 16.40 1.38 -4.29
C PHE A 257 16.14 0.32 -5.37
N PHE A 258 15.29 0.60 -6.35
CA PHE A 258 14.98 -0.34 -7.43
C PHE A 258 16.19 -0.61 -8.34
N GLU A 259 17.02 0.38 -8.59
CA GLU A 259 18.22 0.27 -9.42
C GLU A 259 19.41 -0.34 -8.68
N GLY A 260 19.35 -0.43 -7.36
CA GLY A 260 20.43 -1.00 -6.54
C GLY A 260 21.60 -0.05 -6.31
N MET A 261 21.31 1.25 -6.39
CA MET A 261 22.28 2.32 -6.13
C MET A 261 22.30 2.73 -4.66
#